data_da08ec888fce4e1c2a1abc37d1ba8923
#
_entry.id   da08ec888fce4e1c2a1abc37d1ba8923
#
_cell.length_a   1.000
_cell.length_b   1.000
_cell.length_c   1.000
_cell.angle_alpha   90.00
_cell.angle_beta   90.00
_cell.angle_gamma   90.00
#
_symmetry.space_group_name_H-M   'P 1'
#
loop_
_entity.id
_entity.type
_entity.pdbx_description
1 polymer ?
#
loop_
_entity_poly.entity_id
_entity_poly.type
_entity_poly.pdbx_seq_one_letter_code
_entity_poly.pdbx_strand_id
1 'polypeptide(L)'
;KVPKSWSDNAPAPKVLKERAHLKDPFLYRLKVRFLGKPINRHELSEQRLSKRYAFGILSSDCISSSAYGGEQILVALIPAFGLAAFTIFTPLVGLILIILLIITFSYRDVINTYMRTGGAYVVARENFGKVISQVAAIELIFGYIITVAIQTAAGVAAIVSALPELSDNKVILTLLIISILTFINLRGIKDAGLIFVLPSYFFIIAMFT
;
A
#
# COMPACT_ATOMS: atom_id res chain seq x y z
N LYS A 1 -3.11 26.90 -11.00
CA LYS A 1 -3.02 28.11 -10.13
C LYS A 1 -3.96 27.88 -8.96
N VAL A 2 -3.42 27.71 -7.74
CA VAL A 2 -4.21 27.61 -6.51
C VAL A 2 -4.91 28.95 -6.29
N PRO A 3 -6.23 28.98 -6.02
CA PRO A 3 -6.93 30.22 -5.74
C PRO A 3 -6.25 30.98 -4.60
N LYS A 4 -6.05 32.27 -4.75
CA LYS A 4 -5.42 33.18 -3.73
C LYS A 4 -6.16 33.17 -2.37
N SER A 5 -7.37 32.61 -2.28
CA SER A 5 -8.15 32.48 -1.05
C SER A 5 -7.59 31.46 -0.04
N TRP A 6 -6.57 30.71 -0.42
CA TRP A 6 -5.90 29.70 0.43
C TRP A 6 -4.48 30.13 0.80
N SER A 7 -4.28 31.40 1.10
CA SER A 7 -3.01 31.86 1.65
C SER A 7 -2.82 31.27 3.06
N ASP A 8 -1.64 30.73 3.33
CA ASP A 8 -1.28 30.10 4.62
C ASP A 8 -1.40 31.06 5.83
N ASN A 9 -1.59 32.37 5.57
CA ASN A 9 -1.75 33.44 6.56
C ASN A 9 -3.20 33.86 6.78
N ALA A 10 -4.19 33.18 6.19
CA ALA A 10 -5.59 33.53 6.44
C ALA A 10 -5.95 33.22 7.90
N PRO A 11 -6.54 34.17 8.67
CA PRO A 11 -6.93 33.93 10.03
C PRO A 11 -7.95 32.78 10.08
N ALA A 12 -7.81 31.87 11.06
CA ALA A 12 -8.71 30.76 11.23
C ALA A 12 -10.16 31.25 11.34
N PRO A 13 -11.12 30.60 10.65
CA PRO A 13 -12.53 30.96 10.73
C PRO A 13 -13.00 31.01 12.18
N LYS A 14 -13.90 31.97 12.50
CA LYS A 14 -14.44 32.15 13.87
C LYS A 14 -14.97 30.84 14.46
N VAL A 15 -15.63 30.02 13.67
CA VAL A 15 -16.17 28.69 14.07
C VAL A 15 -15.07 27.74 14.57
N LEU A 16 -13.86 27.79 14.01
CA LEU A 16 -12.74 26.97 14.48
C LEU A 16 -12.16 27.50 15.80
N LYS A 17 -12.17 28.84 16.01
CA LYS A 17 -11.74 29.45 17.28
C LYS A 17 -12.70 29.13 18.42
N GLU A 18 -14.02 29.17 18.18
CA GLU A 18 -15.02 28.79 19.17
C GLU A 18 -14.95 27.31 19.55
N ARG A 19 -14.70 26.41 18.59
CA ARG A 19 -14.53 24.97 18.86
C ARG A 19 -13.26 24.62 19.64
N ALA A 20 -12.24 25.47 19.60
CA ALA A 20 -11.01 25.24 20.34
C ALA A 20 -11.18 25.25 21.86
N HIS A 21 -12.27 25.82 22.38
CA HIS A 21 -12.60 25.86 23.81
C HIS A 21 -13.55 24.73 24.28
N LEU A 22 -14.04 23.90 23.36
CA LEU A 22 -14.90 22.77 23.72
C LEU A 22 -14.05 21.61 24.24
N LYS A 23 -14.47 21.01 25.35
CA LYS A 23 -13.84 19.78 25.86
C LYS A 23 -14.00 18.67 24.82
N ASP A 24 -12.90 18.05 24.47
CA ASP A 24 -12.91 16.93 23.53
C ASP A 24 -13.83 15.81 24.00
N PRO A 25 -14.78 15.32 23.15
CA PRO A 25 -15.63 14.22 23.49
C PRO A 25 -14.80 12.97 23.80
N PHE A 26 -15.31 12.11 24.67
CA PHE A 26 -14.62 10.88 25.09
C PHE A 26 -14.13 10.05 23.90
N LEU A 27 -14.95 9.90 22.87
CA LEU A 27 -14.58 9.19 21.64
C LEU A 27 -13.42 9.83 20.91
N TYR A 28 -13.32 11.17 20.90
CA TYR A 28 -12.18 11.86 20.29
C TYR A 28 -10.88 11.63 21.08
N ARG A 29 -10.94 11.66 22.41
CA ARG A 29 -9.78 11.34 23.26
C ARG A 29 -9.32 9.89 23.08
N LEU A 30 -10.26 8.96 22.96
CA LEU A 30 -9.98 7.56 22.67
C LEU A 30 -9.32 7.42 21.30
N LYS A 31 -9.88 8.08 20.27
CA LYS A 31 -9.30 8.13 18.93
C LYS A 31 -7.86 8.67 18.94
N VAL A 32 -7.62 9.80 19.61
CA VAL A 32 -6.28 10.41 19.68
C VAL A 32 -5.30 9.53 20.43
N ARG A 33 -5.74 8.79 21.46
CA ARG A 33 -4.90 7.85 22.20
C ARG A 33 -4.47 6.64 21.36
N PHE A 34 -5.35 6.14 20.49
CA PHE A 34 -5.08 4.97 19.64
C PHE A 34 -4.45 5.30 18.28
N LEU A 35 -4.91 6.37 17.63
CA LEU A 35 -4.50 6.75 16.27
C LEU A 35 -3.54 7.95 16.21
N GLY A 36 -3.24 8.57 17.36
CA GLY A 36 -2.44 9.79 17.40
C GLY A 36 -3.23 11.07 17.08
N LYS A 37 -2.57 12.22 17.19
CA LYS A 37 -3.15 13.53 16.85
C LYS A 37 -3.21 13.70 15.32
N PRO A 38 -4.25 14.38 14.78
CA PRO A 38 -4.28 14.71 13.35
C PRO A 38 -3.07 15.58 13.00
N ILE A 39 -2.38 15.20 11.92
CA ILE A 39 -1.16 15.87 11.44
C ILE A 39 -1.55 17.17 10.75
N ASN A 40 -0.94 18.28 11.17
CA ASN A 40 -1.12 19.57 10.53
C ASN A 40 -0.36 19.67 9.20
N ARG A 41 -0.81 20.52 8.27
CA ARG A 41 -0.16 20.70 6.96
C ARG A 41 1.33 21.09 7.06
N HIS A 42 1.72 21.85 8.07
CA HIS A 42 3.12 22.22 8.30
C HIS A 42 3.97 21.03 8.71
N GLU A 43 3.41 20.07 9.45
CA GLU A 43 4.10 18.88 9.91
C GLU A 43 4.23 17.81 8.80
N LEU A 44 3.47 17.94 7.67
CA LEU A 44 3.56 17.02 6.54
C LEU A 44 4.95 17.05 5.88
N SER A 45 5.65 18.17 5.90
CA SER A 45 7.03 18.28 5.40
C SER A 45 8.03 17.52 6.26
N GLU A 46 7.75 17.38 7.56
CA GLU A 46 8.58 16.63 8.52
C GLU A 46 8.31 15.12 8.47
N GLN A 47 7.21 14.71 7.83
CA GLN A 47 6.86 13.31 7.61
C GLN A 47 7.62 12.66 6.43
N ARG A 48 8.62 13.35 5.87
CA ARG A 48 9.44 12.78 4.80
C ARG A 48 10.25 11.60 5.32
N LEU A 49 10.08 10.46 4.64
CA LEU A 49 10.87 9.26 4.89
C LEU A 49 12.27 9.42 4.27
N SER A 50 13.30 8.95 4.96
CA SER A 50 14.60 8.81 4.32
C SER A 50 14.53 7.75 3.21
N LYS A 51 15.41 7.82 2.22
CA LYS A 51 15.42 6.88 1.08
C LYS A 51 15.44 5.41 1.51
N ARG A 52 16.16 5.08 2.58
CA ARG A 52 16.25 3.71 3.11
C ARG A 52 14.91 3.23 3.67
N TYR A 53 14.23 4.06 4.46
CA TYR A 53 12.91 3.73 5.00
C TYR A 53 11.84 3.69 3.88
N ALA A 54 11.87 4.67 2.96
CA ALA A 54 10.98 4.68 1.83
C ALA A 54 11.11 3.42 0.97
N PHE A 55 12.34 2.96 0.70
CA PHE A 55 12.57 1.72 -0.02
C PHE A 55 11.95 0.53 0.71
N GLY A 56 12.25 0.32 2.00
CA GLY A 56 11.71 -0.82 2.76
C GLY A 56 10.18 -0.86 2.82
N ILE A 57 9.51 0.30 2.81
CA ILE A 57 8.04 0.38 2.87
C ILE A 57 7.41 0.24 1.49
N LEU A 58 7.90 1.03 0.51
CA LEU A 58 7.25 1.13 -0.81
C LEU A 58 7.59 -0.05 -1.73
N SER A 59 8.72 -0.73 -1.51
CA SER A 59 9.11 -1.90 -2.30
C SER A 59 8.53 -3.21 -1.76
N SER A 60 7.99 -3.24 -0.54
CA SER A 60 7.50 -4.47 0.10
C SER A 60 6.42 -5.18 -0.74
N ASP A 61 5.53 -4.44 -1.36
CA ASP A 61 4.48 -4.97 -2.24
C ASP A 61 5.08 -5.67 -3.48
N CYS A 62 5.97 -5.00 -4.20
CA CYS A 62 6.62 -5.59 -5.37
C CYS A 62 7.48 -6.81 -5.02
N ILE A 63 8.19 -6.77 -3.89
CA ILE A 63 9.08 -7.84 -3.43
C ILE A 63 8.26 -9.06 -3.02
N SER A 64 7.21 -8.88 -2.24
CA SER A 64 6.34 -9.99 -1.82
C SER A 64 5.63 -10.63 -3.01
N SER A 65 5.13 -9.85 -3.95
CA SER A 65 4.51 -10.35 -5.19
C SER A 65 5.49 -11.16 -6.04
N SER A 66 6.77 -10.78 -6.06
CA SER A 66 7.82 -11.56 -6.74
C SER A 66 8.05 -12.91 -6.06
N ALA A 67 7.93 -12.99 -4.74
CA ALA A 67 8.17 -14.22 -3.99
C ALA A 67 7.07 -15.26 -4.19
N TYR A 68 5.80 -14.88 -4.09
CA TYR A 68 4.68 -15.82 -4.21
C TYR A 68 4.03 -15.86 -5.61
N GLY A 69 4.35 -14.90 -6.48
CA GLY A 69 3.72 -14.76 -7.79
C GLY A 69 3.91 -16.01 -8.66
N GLY A 70 5.11 -16.60 -8.67
CA GLY A 70 5.37 -17.85 -9.40
C GLY A 70 4.54 -19.03 -8.88
N GLU A 71 4.43 -19.18 -7.58
CA GLU A 71 3.59 -20.19 -6.95
C GLU A 71 2.12 -20.02 -7.34
N GLN A 72 1.60 -18.80 -7.28
CA GLN A 72 0.19 -18.51 -7.63
C GLN A 72 -0.11 -18.80 -9.10
N ILE A 73 0.83 -18.54 -10.00
CA ILE A 73 0.70 -18.90 -11.42
C ILE A 73 0.59 -20.42 -11.56
N LEU A 74 1.44 -21.19 -10.89
CA LEU A 74 1.40 -22.66 -10.93
C LEU A 74 0.13 -23.21 -10.29
N VAL A 75 -0.33 -22.67 -9.17
CA VAL A 75 -1.59 -23.03 -8.52
C VAL A 75 -2.78 -22.83 -9.46
N ALA A 76 -2.75 -21.80 -10.30
CA ALA A 76 -3.79 -21.55 -11.31
C ALA A 76 -3.67 -22.47 -12.53
N LEU A 77 -2.44 -22.79 -12.98
CA LEU A 77 -2.21 -23.57 -14.19
C LEU A 77 -2.32 -25.08 -13.99
N ILE A 78 -1.85 -25.61 -12.87
CA ILE A 78 -1.80 -27.06 -12.63
C ILE A 78 -3.17 -27.73 -12.71
N PRO A 79 -4.26 -27.20 -12.15
CA PRO A 79 -5.59 -27.82 -12.27
C PRO A 79 -6.09 -27.93 -13.71
N ALA A 80 -5.70 -27.00 -14.59
CA ALA A 80 -6.15 -26.96 -15.99
C ALA A 80 -5.23 -27.77 -16.93
N PHE A 81 -3.91 -27.76 -16.71
CA PHE A 81 -2.93 -28.27 -17.64
C PHE A 81 -2.07 -29.41 -17.08
N GLY A 82 -2.24 -29.77 -15.81
CA GLY A 82 -1.43 -30.80 -15.14
C GLY A 82 0.07 -30.49 -15.23
N LEU A 83 0.89 -31.48 -15.59
CA LEU A 83 2.35 -31.31 -15.72
C LEU A 83 2.76 -30.38 -16.88
N ALA A 84 1.90 -30.19 -17.88
CA ALA A 84 2.16 -29.24 -18.97
C ALA A 84 2.17 -27.77 -18.48
N ALA A 85 1.65 -27.50 -17.27
CA ALA A 85 1.74 -26.19 -16.61
C ALA A 85 3.19 -25.68 -16.54
N PHE A 86 4.17 -26.53 -16.27
CA PHE A 86 5.58 -26.14 -16.20
C PHE A 86 6.15 -25.68 -17.54
N THR A 87 5.68 -26.24 -18.65
CA THR A 87 6.09 -25.80 -19.99
C THR A 87 5.51 -24.42 -20.32
N ILE A 88 4.27 -24.14 -19.89
CA ILE A 88 3.59 -22.87 -20.11
C ILE A 88 4.12 -21.79 -19.14
N PHE A 89 4.55 -22.17 -17.95
CA PHE A 89 5.02 -21.26 -16.89
C PHE A 89 6.19 -20.39 -17.37
N THR A 90 7.20 -20.97 -17.97
CA THR A 90 8.42 -20.24 -18.37
C THR A 90 8.15 -19.10 -19.36
N PRO A 91 7.44 -19.33 -20.51
CA PRO A 91 7.13 -18.24 -21.43
C PRO A 91 6.17 -17.21 -20.81
N LEU A 92 5.24 -17.63 -19.95
CA LEU A 92 4.32 -16.72 -19.27
C LEU A 92 5.08 -15.78 -18.31
N VAL A 93 5.99 -16.31 -17.51
CA VAL A 93 6.86 -15.48 -16.64
C VAL A 93 7.72 -14.54 -17.47
N GLY A 94 8.28 -15.01 -18.59
CA GLY A 94 9.03 -14.17 -19.52
C GLY A 94 8.20 -13.00 -20.05
N LEU A 95 6.95 -13.24 -20.43
CA LEU A 95 6.03 -12.19 -20.88
C LEU A 95 5.75 -11.18 -19.75
N ILE A 96 5.49 -11.66 -18.53
CA ILE A 96 5.26 -10.78 -17.36
C ILE A 96 6.48 -9.91 -17.10
N LEU A 97 7.69 -10.45 -17.15
CA LEU A 97 8.92 -9.69 -16.96
C LEU A 97 9.10 -8.60 -18.03
N ILE A 98 8.79 -8.87 -19.28
CA ILE A 98 8.81 -7.88 -20.37
C ILE A 98 7.82 -6.75 -20.08
N ILE A 99 6.59 -7.09 -19.68
CA ILE A 99 5.56 -6.10 -19.33
C ILE A 99 6.04 -5.23 -18.15
N LEU A 100 6.60 -5.84 -17.10
CA LEU A 100 7.12 -5.12 -15.93
C LEU A 100 8.27 -4.17 -16.32
N LEU A 101 9.12 -4.58 -17.24
CA LEU A 101 10.21 -3.76 -17.76
C LEU A 101 9.65 -2.53 -18.50
N ILE A 102 8.67 -2.71 -19.37
CA ILE A 102 8.00 -1.61 -20.09
C ILE A 102 7.33 -0.65 -19.10
N ILE A 103 6.60 -1.18 -18.12
CA ILE A 103 5.97 -0.39 -17.06
C ILE A 103 7.01 0.41 -16.28
N THR A 104 8.14 -0.17 -15.92
CA THR A 104 9.22 0.49 -15.18
C THR A 104 9.77 1.69 -15.94
N PHE A 105 10.02 1.57 -17.23
CA PHE A 105 10.44 2.71 -18.06
C PHE A 105 9.37 3.78 -18.17
N SER A 106 8.11 3.39 -18.37
CA SER A 106 6.98 4.32 -18.43
C SER A 106 6.82 5.10 -17.10
N TYR A 107 6.90 4.42 -15.97
CA TYR A 107 6.82 5.08 -14.65
C TYR A 107 7.95 6.05 -14.38
N ARG A 108 9.15 5.79 -14.90
CA ARG A 108 10.27 6.73 -14.80
C ARG A 108 9.91 8.11 -15.39
N ASP A 109 9.26 8.12 -16.55
CA ASP A 109 8.85 9.35 -17.21
C ASP A 109 7.68 10.03 -16.46
N VAL A 110 6.74 9.24 -15.97
CA VAL A 110 5.64 9.74 -15.14
C VAL A 110 6.15 10.42 -13.86
N ILE A 111 7.10 9.83 -13.14
CA ILE A 111 7.66 10.40 -11.91
C ILE A 111 8.38 11.72 -12.19
N ASN A 112 9.10 11.82 -13.29
CA ASN A 112 9.79 13.05 -13.69
C ASN A 112 8.83 14.19 -14.10
N THR A 113 7.66 13.82 -14.64
CA THR A 113 6.67 14.80 -15.14
C THR A 113 5.68 15.21 -14.05
N TYR A 114 5.23 14.26 -13.24
CA TYR A 114 4.17 14.45 -12.24
C TYR A 114 4.73 14.36 -10.82
N MET A 115 5.30 15.47 -10.34
CA MET A 115 5.85 15.55 -8.95
C MET A 115 4.75 15.76 -7.88
N ARG A 116 3.57 15.16 -8.06
CA ARG A 116 2.42 15.31 -7.16
C ARG A 116 1.99 13.95 -6.62
N THR A 117 1.48 13.97 -5.39
CA THR A 117 0.82 12.79 -4.80
C THR A 117 -0.52 12.51 -5.49
N GLY A 118 -0.82 11.23 -5.75
CA GLY A 118 -2.08 10.80 -6.36
C GLY A 118 -1.93 9.77 -7.49
N GLY A 119 -0.71 9.38 -7.85
CA GLY A 119 -0.42 8.29 -8.79
C GLY A 119 -1.21 8.38 -10.10
N ALA A 120 -1.74 7.26 -10.56
CA ALA A 120 -2.49 7.14 -11.81
C ALA A 120 -3.71 8.08 -11.89
N TYR A 121 -4.33 8.43 -10.75
CA TYR A 121 -5.42 9.40 -10.72
C TYR A 121 -5.01 10.77 -11.24
N VAL A 122 -3.85 11.29 -10.83
CA VAL A 122 -3.38 12.61 -11.26
C VAL A 122 -3.06 12.61 -12.76
N VAL A 123 -2.39 11.55 -13.22
CA VAL A 123 -2.08 11.38 -14.65
C VAL A 123 -3.36 11.33 -15.48
N ALA A 124 -4.33 10.51 -15.07
CA ALA A 124 -5.63 10.42 -15.73
C ALA A 124 -6.40 11.75 -15.69
N ARG A 125 -6.31 12.49 -14.57
CA ARG A 125 -6.99 13.77 -14.41
C ARG A 125 -6.47 14.85 -15.36
N GLU A 126 -5.16 14.92 -15.53
CA GLU A 126 -4.52 15.94 -16.36
C GLU A 126 -4.62 15.62 -17.85
N ASN A 127 -4.61 14.35 -18.25
CA ASN A 127 -4.63 13.94 -19.66
C ASN A 127 -6.02 13.61 -20.19
N PHE A 128 -6.91 13.01 -19.40
CA PHE A 128 -8.20 12.48 -19.86
C PHE A 128 -9.41 13.13 -19.17
N GLY A 129 -9.19 14.04 -18.24
CA GLY A 129 -10.25 14.79 -17.59
C GLY A 129 -10.91 14.08 -16.42
N LYS A 130 -12.07 14.66 -15.98
CA LYS A 130 -12.69 14.32 -14.69
C LYS A 130 -13.27 12.90 -14.64
N VAL A 131 -13.96 12.46 -15.69
CA VAL A 131 -14.67 11.18 -15.68
C VAL A 131 -13.69 10.02 -15.64
N ILE A 132 -12.71 10.02 -16.54
CA ILE A 132 -11.71 8.95 -16.63
C ILE A 132 -10.85 8.88 -15.35
N SER A 133 -10.53 10.02 -14.76
CA SER A 133 -9.79 10.03 -13.48
C SER A 133 -10.58 9.43 -12.31
N GLN A 134 -11.91 9.55 -12.31
CA GLN A 134 -12.74 8.90 -11.29
C GLN A 134 -12.76 7.38 -11.48
N VAL A 135 -12.82 6.90 -12.72
CA VAL A 135 -12.69 5.46 -13.01
C VAL A 135 -11.34 4.94 -12.52
N ALA A 136 -10.25 5.64 -12.86
CA ALA A 136 -8.91 5.27 -12.38
C ALA A 136 -8.80 5.27 -10.84
N ALA A 137 -9.47 6.21 -10.15
CA ALA A 137 -9.49 6.23 -8.68
C ALA A 137 -10.23 5.01 -8.10
N ILE A 138 -11.35 4.63 -8.70
CA ILE A 138 -12.13 3.45 -8.28
C ILE A 138 -11.31 2.18 -8.50
N GLU A 139 -10.67 2.04 -9.66
CA GLU A 139 -9.78 0.93 -9.97
C GLU A 139 -8.64 0.79 -8.94
N LEU A 140 -7.99 1.91 -8.60
CA LEU A 140 -6.94 1.91 -7.57
C LEU A 140 -7.44 1.43 -6.21
N ILE A 141 -8.63 1.87 -5.79
CA ILE A 141 -9.22 1.46 -4.51
C ILE A 141 -9.49 -0.04 -4.50
N PHE A 142 -10.14 -0.56 -5.54
CA PHE A 142 -10.41 -2.00 -5.66
C PHE A 142 -9.11 -2.80 -5.76
N GLY A 143 -8.15 -2.33 -6.56
CA GLY A 143 -6.84 -2.94 -6.69
C GLY A 143 -6.13 -3.09 -5.33
N TYR A 144 -6.08 -2.04 -4.53
CA TYR A 144 -5.48 -2.08 -3.19
C TYR A 144 -6.21 -3.02 -2.23
N ILE A 145 -7.55 -3.04 -2.25
CA ILE A 145 -8.34 -3.95 -1.40
C ILE A 145 -8.01 -5.41 -1.75
N ILE A 146 -8.02 -5.75 -3.03
CA ILE A 146 -7.72 -7.09 -3.52
C ILE A 146 -6.28 -7.47 -3.21
N THR A 147 -5.33 -6.56 -3.43
CA THR A 147 -3.90 -6.78 -3.14
C THR A 147 -3.68 -7.11 -1.66
N VAL A 148 -4.25 -6.32 -0.74
CA VAL A 148 -4.15 -6.58 0.71
C VAL A 148 -4.74 -7.94 1.07
N ALA A 149 -5.88 -8.31 0.49
CA ALA A 149 -6.52 -9.59 0.75
C ALA A 149 -5.65 -10.78 0.28
N ILE A 150 -5.12 -10.70 -0.95
CA ILE A 150 -4.28 -11.76 -1.54
C ILE A 150 -2.97 -11.91 -0.77
N GLN A 151 -2.28 -10.78 -0.50
CA GLN A 151 -1.00 -10.81 0.22
C GLN A 151 -1.14 -11.35 1.64
N THR A 152 -2.21 -10.96 2.33
CA THR A 152 -2.46 -11.48 3.69
C THR A 152 -2.80 -12.97 3.65
N ALA A 153 -3.60 -13.41 2.68
CA ALA A 153 -3.91 -14.82 2.51
C ALA A 153 -2.67 -15.66 2.19
N ALA A 154 -1.80 -15.17 1.30
CA ALA A 154 -0.53 -15.81 0.96
C ALA A 154 0.41 -15.89 2.19
N GLY A 155 0.52 -14.80 2.97
CA GLY A 155 1.28 -14.80 4.20
C GLY A 155 0.76 -15.80 5.24
N VAL A 156 -0.57 -15.90 5.41
CA VAL A 156 -1.19 -16.89 6.29
C VAL A 156 -0.96 -18.31 5.78
N ALA A 157 -1.02 -18.54 4.47
CA ALA A 157 -0.72 -19.84 3.89
C ALA A 157 0.72 -20.28 4.20
N ALA A 158 1.69 -19.36 4.11
CA ALA A 158 3.07 -19.63 4.48
C ALA A 158 3.22 -19.95 5.98
N ILE A 159 2.54 -19.21 6.87
CA ILE A 159 2.54 -19.50 8.32
C ILE A 159 1.96 -20.88 8.61
N VAL A 160 0.84 -21.22 8.01
CA VAL A 160 0.17 -22.52 8.18
C VAL A 160 0.99 -23.66 7.60
N SER A 161 1.73 -23.42 6.53
CA SER A 161 2.68 -24.40 5.99
C SER A 161 3.81 -24.73 6.98
N ALA A 162 4.26 -23.71 7.73
CA ALA A 162 5.27 -23.92 8.79
C ALA A 162 4.68 -24.46 10.10
N LEU A 163 3.40 -24.14 10.40
CA LEU A 163 2.68 -24.51 11.62
C LEU A 163 1.31 -25.13 11.26
N PRO A 164 1.26 -26.42 10.87
CA PRO A 164 0.03 -27.06 10.40
C PRO A 164 -1.13 -27.06 11.41
N GLU A 165 -0.82 -26.95 12.70
CA GLU A 165 -1.81 -26.86 13.79
C GLU A 165 -2.75 -25.65 13.67
N LEU A 166 -2.31 -24.60 12.94
CA LEU A 166 -3.11 -23.40 12.71
C LEU A 166 -4.05 -23.51 11.49
N SER A 167 -4.06 -24.65 10.80
CA SER A 167 -4.81 -24.82 9.54
C SER A 167 -6.31 -24.58 9.68
N ASP A 168 -6.90 -24.97 10.81
CA ASP A 168 -8.32 -24.83 11.08
C ASP A 168 -8.72 -23.36 11.36
N ASN A 169 -7.74 -22.54 11.73
CA ASN A 169 -7.95 -21.14 12.12
C ASN A 169 -7.49 -20.11 11.06
N LYS A 170 -7.30 -20.52 9.81
CA LYS A 170 -6.79 -19.65 8.72
C LYS A 170 -7.56 -18.33 8.58
N VAL A 171 -8.89 -18.38 8.63
CA VAL A 171 -9.75 -17.20 8.47
C VAL A 171 -9.55 -16.24 9.65
N ILE A 172 -9.55 -16.77 10.87
CA ILE A 172 -9.36 -15.97 12.09
C ILE A 172 -7.98 -15.32 12.07
N LEU A 173 -6.95 -16.06 11.70
CA LEU A 173 -5.58 -15.56 11.58
C LEU A 173 -5.47 -14.45 10.53
N THR A 174 -6.11 -14.63 9.37
CA THR A 174 -6.16 -13.61 8.32
C THR A 174 -6.81 -12.32 8.81
N LEU A 175 -7.98 -12.43 9.45
CA LEU A 175 -8.69 -11.26 9.99
C LEU A 175 -7.89 -10.55 11.09
N LEU A 176 -7.21 -11.30 11.94
CA LEU A 176 -6.35 -10.76 12.99
C LEU A 176 -5.17 -9.99 12.39
N ILE A 177 -4.49 -10.56 11.41
CA ILE A 177 -3.36 -9.92 10.73
C ILE A 177 -3.82 -8.63 10.02
N ILE A 178 -4.91 -8.68 9.24
CA ILE A 178 -5.46 -7.48 8.58
C ILE A 178 -5.81 -6.41 9.60
N SER A 179 -6.41 -6.79 10.73
CA SER A 179 -6.77 -5.84 11.80
C SER A 179 -5.53 -5.17 12.40
N ILE A 180 -4.48 -5.94 12.69
CA ILE A 180 -3.21 -5.41 13.21
C ILE A 180 -2.56 -4.48 12.19
N LEU A 181 -2.45 -4.90 10.93
CA LEU A 181 -1.86 -4.08 9.86
C LEU A 181 -2.62 -2.78 9.66
N THR A 182 -3.96 -2.85 9.66
CA THR A 182 -4.82 -1.66 9.57
C THR A 182 -4.58 -0.72 10.74
N PHE A 183 -4.53 -1.24 11.96
CA PHE A 183 -4.28 -0.44 13.15
C PHE A 183 -2.91 0.26 13.11
N ILE A 184 -1.86 -0.46 12.70
CA ILE A 184 -0.51 0.11 12.55
C ILE A 184 -0.51 1.21 11.48
N ASN A 185 -1.14 0.97 10.32
CA ASN A 185 -1.19 1.96 9.24
C ASN A 185 -1.97 3.23 9.61
N LEU A 186 -3.01 3.11 10.43
CA LEU A 186 -3.78 4.27 10.91
C LEU A 186 -2.98 5.21 11.83
N ARG A 187 -1.87 4.74 12.40
CA ARG A 187 -0.97 5.58 13.22
C ARG A 187 -0.10 6.55 12.42
N GLY A 188 0.00 6.35 11.13
CA GLY A 188 0.76 7.21 10.23
C GLY A 188 1.94 6.52 9.55
N ILE A 189 2.33 7.05 8.40
CA ILE A 189 3.33 6.44 7.50
C ILE A 189 4.70 6.32 8.17
N LYS A 190 5.08 7.27 9.02
CA LYS A 190 6.41 7.27 9.67
C LYS A 190 6.53 6.17 10.72
N ASP A 191 5.51 6.00 11.56
CA ASP A 191 5.50 4.99 12.61
C ASP A 191 5.31 3.58 12.02
N ALA A 192 4.36 3.43 11.08
CA ALA A 192 4.19 2.20 10.33
C ALA A 192 5.46 1.81 9.58
N GLY A 193 6.15 2.80 9.00
CA GLY A 193 7.36 2.59 8.23
C GLY A 193 8.49 1.96 9.02
N LEU A 194 8.71 2.39 10.25
CA LEU A 194 9.74 1.82 11.12
C LEU A 194 9.49 0.34 11.40
N ILE A 195 8.22 -0.05 11.55
CA ILE A 195 7.83 -1.44 11.83
C ILE A 195 8.04 -2.32 10.60
N PHE A 196 7.71 -1.82 9.40
CA PHE A 196 7.77 -2.61 8.17
C PHE A 196 9.15 -2.67 7.52
N VAL A 197 10.04 -1.73 7.81
CA VAL A 197 11.41 -1.70 7.25
C VAL A 197 12.19 -2.96 7.61
N LEU A 198 12.16 -3.37 8.88
CA LEU A 198 12.94 -4.52 9.35
C LEU A 198 12.52 -5.83 8.68
N PRO A 199 11.23 -6.23 8.66
CA PRO A 199 10.77 -7.40 7.92
C PRO A 199 11.11 -7.36 6.44
N SER A 200 10.98 -6.18 5.78
CA SER A 200 11.25 -6.04 4.35
C SER A 200 12.72 -6.30 4.02
N TYR A 201 13.66 -5.72 4.79
CA TYR A 201 15.08 -5.99 4.59
C TYR A 201 15.47 -7.43 4.93
N PHE A 202 14.89 -7.98 6.01
CA PHE A 202 15.11 -9.39 6.36
C PHE A 202 14.67 -10.32 5.23
N PHE A 203 13.49 -10.05 4.65
CA PHE A 203 12.98 -10.82 3.51
C PHE A 203 13.91 -10.72 2.28
N ILE A 204 14.38 -9.51 1.94
CA ILE A 204 15.34 -9.32 0.83
C ILE A 204 16.61 -10.15 1.07
N ILE A 205 17.17 -10.09 2.28
CA ILE A 205 18.38 -10.86 2.62
C ILE A 205 18.09 -12.35 2.47
N ALA A 206 16.99 -12.84 3.03
CA ALA A 206 16.61 -14.25 2.95
C ALA A 206 16.37 -14.76 1.51
N MET A 207 16.00 -13.88 0.57
CA MET A 207 15.85 -14.25 -0.84
C MET A 207 17.17 -14.44 -1.58
N PHE A 208 18.29 -13.88 -1.06
CA PHE A 208 19.60 -13.97 -1.67
C PHE A 208 20.57 -14.93 -0.95
N THR A 209 20.11 -15.57 0.14
CA THR A 209 20.87 -16.61 0.89
C THR A 209 20.32 -17.99 0.61
#